data_a3934c7f088aa1ec113c084589891a7c
#
_entry.id   a3934c7f088aa1ec113c084589891a7c
#
_cell.length_a   1.000
_cell.length_b   1.000
_cell.length_c   1.000
_cell.angle_alpha   90.00
_cell.angle_beta   90.00
_cell.angle_gamma   90.00
#
_symmetry.space_group_name_H-M   'P 1'
#
loop_
_entity.id
_entity.type
_entity.pdbx_description
1 polymer ?
#
loop_
_entity_poly.entity_id
_entity_poly.type
_entity_poly.pdbx_seq_one_letter_code
_entity_poly.pdbx_strand_id
1 'polypeptide(L)'
;EAANETTAENNLQNDAMQQVADGCTFHKIPKSYITLGEEDYDKRYTAYLQNYGISLDDYLEQYADRATYNQEKATYAGTMAKSALLLDAVKEAEGWTTDDQDYQQILNDEAANANMSQEDFLKSANDYYGEDTVVRNIMMERMINMVLDNATVNTVTVDADGNTVK
;
A
#
# COMPACT_ATOMS: atom_id res chain seq x y z
N GLU A 1 -13.86 -19.93 -2.71
CA GLU A 1 -14.62 -18.97 -1.86
C GLU A 1 -13.65 -18.03 -1.17
N ALA A 2 -12.72 -18.48 -0.33
CA ALA A 2 -11.78 -17.60 0.40
C ALA A 2 -10.95 -16.67 -0.50
N ALA A 3 -10.48 -17.13 -1.67
CA ALA A 3 -9.71 -16.29 -2.60
C ALA A 3 -10.57 -15.14 -3.21
N ASN A 4 -11.87 -15.38 -3.39
CA ASN A 4 -12.79 -14.34 -3.90
C ASN A 4 -13.12 -13.30 -2.81
N GLU A 5 -13.23 -13.72 -1.56
CA GLU A 5 -13.46 -12.84 -0.42
C GLU A 5 -12.27 -11.90 -0.23
N THR A 6 -11.04 -12.43 -0.18
CA THR A 6 -9.82 -11.60 -0.08
C THR A 6 -9.69 -10.62 -1.24
N THR A 7 -10.05 -11.04 -2.45
CA THR A 7 -10.03 -10.14 -3.61
C THR A 7 -11.07 -9.04 -3.48
N ALA A 8 -12.27 -9.36 -3.00
CA ALA A 8 -13.33 -8.37 -2.78
C ALA A 8 -12.97 -7.36 -1.69
N GLU A 9 -12.35 -7.81 -0.61
CA GLU A 9 -11.86 -6.95 0.48
C GLU A 9 -10.77 -6.00 -0.03
N ASN A 10 -9.77 -6.51 -0.76
CA ASN A 10 -8.72 -5.68 -1.34
C ASN A 10 -9.28 -4.65 -2.32
N ASN A 11 -10.26 -5.03 -3.14
CA ASN A 11 -10.91 -4.09 -4.07
C ASN A 11 -11.67 -3.00 -3.30
N LEU A 12 -12.39 -3.37 -2.25
CA LEU A 12 -13.12 -2.42 -1.41
C LEU A 12 -12.16 -1.39 -0.76
N GLN A 13 -11.04 -1.86 -0.21
CA GLN A 13 -10.02 -1.00 0.37
C GLN A 13 -9.44 -0.03 -0.67
N ASN A 14 -9.08 -0.55 -1.85
CA ASN A 14 -8.54 0.26 -2.94
C ASN A 14 -9.55 1.30 -3.44
N ASP A 15 -10.80 0.91 -3.65
CA ASP A 15 -11.87 1.80 -4.11
C ASP A 15 -12.17 2.90 -3.08
N ALA A 16 -12.22 2.55 -1.79
CA ALA A 16 -12.43 3.50 -0.71
C ALA A 16 -11.29 4.54 -0.65
N MET A 17 -10.05 4.08 -0.68
CA MET A 17 -8.87 4.97 -0.66
C MET A 17 -8.77 5.83 -1.92
N GLN A 18 -9.14 5.28 -3.10
CA GLN A 18 -9.18 6.05 -4.34
C GLN A 18 -10.22 7.17 -4.26
N GLN A 19 -11.42 6.90 -3.75
CA GLN A 19 -12.46 7.92 -3.57
C GLN A 19 -12.02 9.04 -2.63
N VAL A 20 -11.34 8.70 -1.52
CA VAL A 20 -10.77 9.70 -0.61
C VAL A 20 -9.72 10.55 -1.33
N ALA A 21 -8.79 9.92 -2.05
CA ALA A 21 -7.74 10.62 -2.79
C ALA A 21 -8.31 11.53 -3.89
N ASP A 22 -9.36 11.10 -4.59
CA ASP A 22 -10.05 11.89 -5.63
C ASP A 22 -10.80 13.09 -5.04
N GLY A 23 -11.27 12.99 -3.79
CA GLY A 23 -11.87 14.08 -3.05
C GLY A 23 -10.85 15.12 -2.53
N CYS A 24 -9.56 14.80 -2.53
CA CYS A 24 -8.50 15.65 -2.02
C CYS A 24 -7.88 16.55 -3.11
N THR A 25 -7.49 17.77 -2.74
CA THR A 25 -6.72 18.65 -3.62
C THR A 25 -5.26 18.70 -3.17
N PHE A 26 -4.37 18.17 -4.00
CA PHE A 26 -2.93 18.21 -3.76
C PHE A 26 -2.31 19.42 -4.45
N HIS A 27 -2.08 20.51 -3.71
CA HIS A 27 -1.49 21.74 -4.28
C HIS A 27 -0.03 21.56 -4.70
N LYS A 28 0.72 20.75 -3.94
CA LYS A 28 2.13 20.45 -4.21
C LYS A 28 2.50 19.12 -3.60
N ILE A 29 3.15 18.27 -4.39
CA ILE A 29 3.74 17.03 -3.90
C ILE A 29 5.25 17.28 -3.74
N PRO A 30 5.81 17.17 -2.52
CA PRO A 30 7.25 17.30 -2.30
C PRO A 30 8.02 16.22 -3.05
N LYS A 31 9.18 16.59 -3.59
CA LYS A 31 10.01 15.67 -4.38
C LYS A 31 10.44 14.43 -3.57
N SER A 32 10.65 14.58 -2.25
CA SER A 32 11.01 13.47 -1.36
C SER A 32 9.99 12.33 -1.39
N TYR A 33 8.69 12.62 -1.47
CA TYR A 33 7.65 11.58 -1.56
C TYR A 33 7.66 10.88 -2.92
N ILE A 34 7.92 11.63 -4.00
CA ILE A 34 8.06 11.04 -5.34
C ILE A 34 9.28 10.11 -5.36
N THR A 35 10.44 10.58 -4.90
CA THR A 35 11.67 9.78 -4.83
C THR A 35 11.46 8.50 -4.02
N LEU A 36 10.77 8.59 -2.89
CA LEU A 36 10.45 7.41 -2.07
C LEU A 36 9.64 6.36 -2.85
N GLY A 37 8.64 6.81 -3.62
CA GLY A 37 7.85 5.93 -4.47
C GLY A 37 8.64 5.33 -5.63
N GLU A 38 9.53 6.10 -6.25
CA GLU A 38 10.44 5.62 -7.30
C GLU A 38 11.37 4.53 -6.78
N GLU A 39 11.96 4.73 -5.60
CA GLU A 39 12.85 3.76 -4.93
C GLU A 39 12.09 2.49 -4.53
N ASP A 40 10.87 2.61 -4.03
CA ASP A 40 10.03 1.45 -3.69
C ASP A 40 9.69 0.63 -4.94
N TYR A 41 9.33 1.30 -6.05
CA TYR A 41 9.08 0.63 -7.32
C TYR A 41 10.29 -0.18 -7.80
N ASP A 42 11.48 0.46 -7.80
CA ASP A 42 12.71 -0.18 -8.20
C ASP A 42 13.06 -1.38 -7.30
N LYS A 43 12.87 -1.26 -5.99
CA LYS A 43 13.09 -2.37 -5.04
C LYS A 43 12.17 -3.55 -5.30
N ARG A 44 10.86 -3.31 -5.47
CA ARG A 44 9.87 -4.35 -5.75
C ARG A 44 10.16 -5.08 -7.05
N TYR A 45 10.47 -4.31 -8.09
CA TYR A 45 10.79 -4.87 -9.40
C TYR A 45 12.08 -5.70 -9.36
N THR A 46 13.11 -5.18 -8.69
CA THR A 46 14.38 -5.89 -8.48
C THR A 46 14.18 -7.19 -7.69
N ALA A 47 13.41 -7.16 -6.60
CA ALA A 47 13.10 -8.34 -5.81
C ALA A 47 12.34 -9.41 -6.64
N TYR A 48 11.40 -8.98 -7.47
CA TYR A 48 10.70 -9.87 -8.39
C TYR A 48 11.66 -10.54 -9.38
N LEU A 49 12.54 -9.77 -10.03
CA LEU A 49 13.49 -10.27 -11.02
C LEU A 49 14.56 -11.18 -10.40
N GLN A 50 14.95 -10.96 -9.16
CA GLN A 50 15.90 -11.82 -8.43
C GLN A 50 15.43 -13.27 -8.33
N ASN A 51 14.10 -13.50 -8.26
CA ASN A 51 13.55 -14.87 -8.27
C ASN A 51 13.85 -15.62 -9.59
N TYR A 52 14.19 -14.89 -10.66
CA TYR A 52 14.54 -15.42 -11.98
C TYR A 52 16.04 -15.32 -12.27
N GLY A 53 16.84 -14.79 -11.33
CA GLY A 53 18.27 -14.59 -11.50
C GLY A 53 18.64 -13.50 -12.52
N ILE A 54 17.73 -12.53 -12.77
CA ILE A 54 17.90 -11.46 -13.76
C ILE A 54 18.09 -10.14 -13.00
N SER A 55 19.06 -9.33 -13.42
CA SER A 55 19.20 -7.96 -12.92
C SER A 55 18.17 -7.02 -13.58
N LEU A 56 17.83 -5.92 -12.94
CA LEU A 56 16.93 -4.92 -13.51
C LEU A 56 17.51 -4.31 -14.80
N ASP A 57 18.81 -4.06 -14.83
CA ASP A 57 19.48 -3.52 -16.03
C ASP A 57 19.44 -4.50 -17.21
N ASP A 58 19.76 -5.78 -16.98
CA ASP A 58 19.68 -6.80 -18.02
C ASP A 58 18.24 -6.96 -18.54
N TYR A 59 17.26 -6.91 -17.62
CA TYR A 59 15.85 -6.97 -17.99
C TYR A 59 15.44 -5.82 -18.90
N LEU A 60 15.82 -4.59 -18.54
CA LEU A 60 15.50 -3.38 -19.29
C LEU A 60 16.28 -3.28 -20.64
N GLU A 61 17.40 -3.98 -20.77
CA GLU A 61 18.14 -4.05 -22.04
C GLU A 61 17.59 -5.10 -23.00
N GLN A 62 17.10 -6.24 -22.47
CA GLN A 62 16.79 -7.42 -23.29
C GLN A 62 15.30 -7.68 -23.45
N TYR A 63 14.47 -7.32 -22.47
CA TYR A 63 13.10 -7.82 -22.39
C TYR A 63 12.04 -6.71 -22.26
N ALA A 64 12.40 -5.52 -21.84
CA ALA A 64 11.43 -4.45 -21.60
C ALA A 64 11.85 -3.11 -22.20
N ASP A 65 10.85 -2.30 -22.58
CA ASP A 65 11.08 -0.91 -22.97
C ASP A 65 11.30 -0.02 -21.74
N ARG A 66 12.47 0.58 -21.67
CA ARG A 66 12.88 1.49 -20.58
C ARG A 66 11.95 2.70 -20.46
N ALA A 67 11.36 3.18 -21.55
CA ALA A 67 10.43 4.31 -21.52
C ALA A 67 9.12 3.92 -20.83
N THR A 68 8.59 2.75 -21.17
CA THR A 68 7.40 2.17 -20.51
C THR A 68 7.65 1.96 -19.00
N TYR A 69 8.77 1.33 -18.64
CA TYR A 69 9.17 1.16 -17.24
C TYR A 69 9.21 2.47 -16.47
N ASN A 70 9.85 3.52 -17.03
CA ASN A 70 9.94 4.83 -16.38
C ASN A 70 8.57 5.50 -16.24
N GLN A 71 7.67 5.30 -17.20
CA GLN A 71 6.30 5.82 -17.12
C GLN A 71 5.50 5.13 -16.02
N GLU A 72 5.58 3.82 -15.93
CA GLU A 72 4.92 3.03 -14.88
C GLU A 72 5.47 3.40 -13.50
N LYS A 73 6.80 3.51 -13.36
CA LYS A 73 7.45 3.97 -12.14
C LYS A 73 6.98 5.37 -11.73
N ALA A 74 6.91 6.31 -12.64
CA ALA A 74 6.45 7.67 -12.35
C ALA A 74 4.97 7.69 -11.94
N THR A 75 4.13 6.88 -12.58
CA THR A 75 2.70 6.73 -12.21
C THR A 75 2.55 6.15 -10.81
N TYR A 76 3.25 5.05 -10.53
CA TYR A 76 3.29 4.43 -9.21
C TYR A 76 3.76 5.39 -8.13
N ALA A 77 4.90 6.06 -8.36
CA ALA A 77 5.48 7.03 -7.43
C ALA A 77 4.53 8.20 -7.13
N GLY A 78 3.82 8.69 -8.15
CA GLY A 78 2.82 9.74 -7.99
C GLY A 78 1.64 9.31 -7.12
N THR A 79 1.13 8.10 -7.30
CA THR A 79 0.05 7.54 -6.48
C THR A 79 0.51 7.32 -5.05
N MET A 80 1.67 6.69 -4.86
CA MET A 80 2.24 6.44 -3.54
C MET A 80 2.52 7.73 -2.78
N ALA A 81 3.03 8.76 -3.46
CA ALA A 81 3.29 10.06 -2.86
C ALA A 81 2.01 10.74 -2.34
N LYS A 82 0.91 10.65 -3.09
CA LYS A 82 -0.40 11.17 -2.65
C LYS A 82 -0.91 10.42 -1.42
N SER A 83 -0.83 9.10 -1.42
CA SER A 83 -1.24 8.29 -0.27
C SER A 83 -0.42 8.59 0.98
N ALA A 84 0.90 8.76 0.83
CA ALA A 84 1.77 9.11 1.95
C ALA A 84 1.50 10.52 2.50
N LEU A 85 1.24 11.51 1.64
CA LEU A 85 0.84 12.85 2.06
C LEU A 85 -0.51 12.86 2.77
N LEU A 86 -1.47 12.07 2.29
CA LEU A 86 -2.77 11.91 2.92
C LEU A 86 -2.61 11.29 4.31
N LEU A 87 -1.81 10.23 4.42
CA LEU A 87 -1.51 9.61 5.72
C LEU A 87 -0.88 10.60 6.70
N ASP A 88 0.10 11.39 6.27
CA ASP A 88 0.74 12.37 7.15
C ASP A 88 -0.25 13.46 7.60
N ALA A 89 -1.14 13.91 6.72
CA ALA A 89 -2.18 14.86 7.08
C ALA A 89 -3.19 14.28 8.09
N VAL A 90 -3.59 13.02 7.91
CA VAL A 90 -4.48 12.33 8.84
C VAL A 90 -3.80 12.10 10.19
N LYS A 91 -2.55 11.64 10.19
CA LYS A 91 -1.76 11.45 11.43
C LYS A 91 -1.64 12.75 12.21
N GLU A 92 -1.38 13.88 11.54
CA GLU A 92 -1.30 15.19 12.19
C GLU A 92 -2.66 15.62 12.75
N ALA A 93 -3.74 15.48 11.97
CA ALA A 93 -5.08 15.90 12.37
C ALA A 93 -5.62 15.09 13.56
N GLU A 94 -5.38 13.78 13.57
CA GLU A 94 -5.87 12.85 14.59
C GLU A 94 -4.88 12.69 15.76
N GLY A 95 -3.67 13.24 15.65
CA GLY A 95 -2.63 13.14 16.67
C GLY A 95 -2.09 11.70 16.84
N TRP A 96 -2.06 10.91 15.78
CA TRP A 96 -1.68 9.50 15.83
C TRP A 96 -0.21 9.27 16.16
N THR A 97 0.01 8.30 17.04
CA THR A 97 1.34 7.84 17.45
C THR A 97 1.43 6.32 17.40
N THR A 98 2.64 5.80 17.50
CA THR A 98 2.88 4.35 17.59
C THR A 98 2.46 3.74 18.93
N ASP A 99 2.20 4.57 19.95
CA ASP A 99 1.77 4.12 21.27
C ASP A 99 0.24 3.93 21.36
N ASP A 100 -0.50 4.34 20.33
CA ASP A 100 -1.95 4.27 20.29
C ASP A 100 -2.43 2.80 20.26
N GLN A 101 -3.56 2.55 20.92
CA GLN A 101 -4.14 1.22 21.01
C GLN A 101 -4.40 0.60 19.63
N ASP A 102 -4.94 1.38 18.69
CA ASP A 102 -5.24 0.87 17.34
C ASP A 102 -3.99 0.45 16.59
N TYR A 103 -2.90 1.25 16.68
CA TYR A 103 -1.60 0.87 16.10
C TYR A 103 -1.09 -0.44 16.69
N GLN A 104 -1.13 -0.57 18.02
CA GLN A 104 -0.68 -1.77 18.72
C GLN A 104 -1.54 -2.99 18.41
N GLN A 105 -2.84 -2.80 18.19
CA GLN A 105 -3.74 -3.88 17.79
C GLN A 105 -3.39 -4.40 16.39
N ILE A 106 -3.26 -3.51 15.41
CA ILE A 106 -2.87 -3.88 14.04
C ILE A 106 -1.52 -4.62 14.04
N LEU A 107 -0.54 -4.10 14.78
CA LEU A 107 0.76 -4.74 14.91
C LEU A 107 0.68 -6.16 15.52
N ASN A 108 -0.18 -6.35 16.52
CA ASN A 108 -0.43 -7.67 17.11
C ASN A 108 -1.08 -8.64 16.13
N ASP A 109 -2.04 -8.14 15.34
CA ASP A 109 -2.76 -8.95 14.34
C ASP A 109 -1.81 -9.37 13.21
N GLU A 110 -0.95 -8.46 12.73
CA GLU A 110 0.09 -8.76 11.74
C GLU A 110 1.10 -9.81 12.26
N ALA A 111 1.55 -9.66 13.50
CA ALA A 111 2.44 -10.63 14.14
C ALA A 111 1.76 -12.01 14.28
N ALA A 112 0.49 -12.05 14.69
CA ALA A 112 -0.29 -13.27 14.80
C ALA A 112 -0.50 -13.95 13.43
N ASN A 113 -0.79 -13.19 12.38
CA ASN A 113 -0.92 -13.68 11.01
C ASN A 113 0.40 -14.31 10.51
N ALA A 114 1.54 -13.73 10.92
CA ALA A 114 2.85 -14.28 10.63
C ALA A 114 3.25 -15.46 11.54
N ASN A 115 2.43 -15.84 12.53
CA ASN A 115 2.74 -16.81 13.57
C ASN A 115 4.00 -16.46 14.38
N MET A 116 4.20 -15.17 14.67
CA MET A 116 5.36 -14.63 15.36
C MET A 116 4.93 -13.89 16.63
N SER A 117 5.87 -13.70 17.58
CA SER A 117 5.70 -12.69 18.62
C SER A 117 5.78 -11.29 17.99
N GLN A 118 5.17 -10.28 18.63
CA GLN A 118 5.26 -8.89 18.18
C GLN A 118 6.73 -8.41 18.05
N GLU A 119 7.59 -8.80 19.02
CA GLU A 119 9.01 -8.45 19.00
C GLU A 119 9.76 -9.09 17.82
N ASP A 120 9.54 -10.39 17.58
CA ASP A 120 10.18 -11.10 16.46
C ASP A 120 9.68 -10.59 15.11
N PHE A 121 8.37 -10.28 15.00
CA PHE A 121 7.78 -9.69 13.80
C PHE A 121 8.41 -8.33 13.49
N LEU A 122 8.44 -7.42 14.47
CA LEU A 122 9.04 -6.10 14.29
C LEU A 122 10.51 -6.19 13.91
N LYS A 123 11.27 -7.07 14.59
CA LYS A 123 12.67 -7.26 14.26
C LYS A 123 12.85 -7.74 12.82
N SER A 124 12.12 -8.78 12.41
CA SER A 124 12.20 -9.33 11.06
C SER A 124 11.76 -8.33 10.00
N ALA A 125 10.67 -7.62 10.23
CA ALA A 125 10.14 -6.62 9.31
C ALA A 125 11.07 -5.40 9.19
N ASN A 126 11.61 -4.92 10.30
CA ASN A 126 12.53 -3.79 10.31
C ASN A 126 13.87 -4.14 9.63
N ASP A 127 14.39 -5.36 9.83
CA ASP A 127 15.59 -5.84 9.17
C ASP A 127 15.42 -5.92 7.64
N TYR A 128 14.21 -6.23 7.16
CA TYR A 128 13.93 -6.40 5.74
C TYR A 128 13.48 -5.10 5.05
N TYR A 129 12.53 -4.37 5.66
CA TYR A 129 11.89 -3.19 5.05
C TYR A 129 12.42 -1.86 5.58
N GLY A 130 13.00 -1.84 6.78
CA GLY A 130 13.33 -0.65 7.55
C GLY A 130 12.18 -0.15 8.43
N GLU A 131 12.52 0.39 9.60
CA GLU A 131 11.57 0.82 10.63
C GLU A 131 10.52 1.82 10.11
N ASP A 132 10.97 2.86 9.38
CA ASP A 132 10.07 3.88 8.83
C ASP A 132 9.02 3.29 7.87
N THR A 133 9.39 2.25 7.13
CA THR A 133 8.48 1.56 6.21
C THR A 133 7.46 0.73 6.98
N VAL A 134 7.89 0.01 8.01
CA VAL A 134 7.01 -0.80 8.85
C VAL A 134 5.99 0.09 9.56
N VAL A 135 6.44 1.15 10.21
CA VAL A 135 5.55 2.13 10.88
C VAL A 135 4.54 2.72 9.88
N ARG A 136 5.01 3.11 8.70
CA ARG A 136 4.10 3.67 7.67
C ARG A 136 3.07 2.67 7.20
N ASN A 137 3.42 1.41 7.00
CA ASN A 137 2.49 0.39 6.55
C ASN A 137 1.38 0.13 7.59
N ILE A 138 1.73 0.02 8.86
CA ILE A 138 0.76 -0.15 9.96
C ILE A 138 -0.15 1.10 10.07
N MET A 139 0.42 2.29 9.97
CA MET A 139 -0.36 3.53 9.98
C MET A 139 -1.27 3.68 8.75
N MET A 140 -0.85 3.16 7.59
CA MET A 140 -1.67 3.14 6.38
C MET A 140 -2.86 2.20 6.56
N GLU A 141 -2.66 1.02 7.13
CA GLU A 141 -3.74 0.09 7.46
C GLU A 141 -4.72 0.71 8.44
N ARG A 142 -4.23 1.38 9.49
CA ARG A 142 -5.09 2.15 10.41
C ARG A 142 -5.93 3.18 9.67
N MET A 143 -5.35 3.91 8.71
CA MET A 143 -6.09 4.89 7.92
C MET A 143 -7.16 4.22 7.03
N ILE A 144 -6.85 3.09 6.41
CA ILE A 144 -7.81 2.31 5.62
C ILE A 144 -8.97 1.87 6.51
N ASN A 145 -8.70 1.32 7.68
CA ASN A 145 -9.73 0.90 8.64
C ASN A 145 -10.61 2.07 9.06
N MET A 146 -10.03 3.22 9.39
CA MET A 146 -10.78 4.44 9.70
C MET A 146 -11.70 4.87 8.54
N VAL A 147 -11.21 4.80 7.31
CA VAL A 147 -12.02 5.15 6.12
C VAL A 147 -13.17 4.16 5.96
N LEU A 148 -12.93 2.86 6.08
CA LEU A 148 -13.94 1.82 5.94
C LEU A 148 -15.02 1.88 7.04
N ASP A 149 -14.63 2.17 8.27
CA ASP A 149 -15.53 2.31 9.41
C ASP A 149 -16.51 3.48 9.23
N ASN A 150 -16.12 4.49 8.46
CA ASN A 150 -16.92 5.67 8.14
C ASN A 150 -17.56 5.62 6.74
N ALA A 151 -17.28 4.59 5.95
CA ALA A 151 -17.80 4.46 4.60
C ALA A 151 -19.21 3.84 4.57
N THR A 152 -20.01 4.23 3.57
CA THR A 152 -21.23 3.51 3.23
C THR A 152 -20.92 2.52 2.10
N VAL A 153 -20.86 1.24 2.44
CA VAL A 153 -20.56 0.17 1.47
C VAL A 153 -21.84 -0.31 0.79
N ASN A 154 -21.90 -0.20 -0.52
CA ASN A 154 -22.98 -0.75 -1.33
C ASN A 154 -22.50 -2.02 -2.03
N THR A 155 -23.03 -3.17 -1.61
CA THR A 155 -22.70 -4.46 -2.22
C THR A 155 -23.60 -4.70 -3.42
N VAL A 156 -23.02 -5.01 -4.57
CA VAL A 156 -23.76 -5.44 -5.76
C VAL A 156 -23.37 -6.88 -6.10
N THR A 157 -24.34 -7.69 -6.49
CA THR A 157 -24.07 -9.03 -7.00
C THR A 157 -23.79 -8.90 -8.50
N VAL A 158 -22.72 -9.52 -8.96
CA VAL A 158 -22.37 -9.59 -10.37
C VAL A 158 -22.46 -11.04 -10.88
N ASP A 159 -22.82 -11.24 -12.13
CA ASP A 159 -22.78 -12.54 -12.80
C ASP A 159 -21.33 -12.92 -13.20
N ALA A 160 -21.17 -14.07 -13.83
CA ALA A 160 -19.85 -14.55 -14.27
C ALA A 160 -19.21 -13.67 -15.34
N ASP A 161 -19.98 -12.81 -16.01
CA ASP A 161 -19.52 -11.86 -17.03
C ASP A 161 -19.25 -10.46 -16.45
N GLY A 162 -19.43 -10.29 -15.11
CA GLY A 162 -19.19 -9.03 -14.39
C GLY A 162 -20.36 -8.02 -14.46
N ASN A 163 -21.55 -8.41 -14.94
CA ASN A 163 -22.70 -7.53 -15.00
C ASN A 163 -23.46 -7.55 -13.67
N THR A 164 -23.94 -6.38 -13.22
CA THR A 164 -24.76 -6.29 -12.01
C THR A 164 -26.06 -7.08 -12.18
N VAL A 165 -26.28 -8.03 -11.28
CA VAL A 165 -27.54 -8.79 -11.19
C VAL A 165 -28.49 -8.03 -10.29
N LYS A 166 -29.68 -7.71 -10.79
CA LYS A 166 -30.74 -7.04 -10.03
C LYS A 166 -31.50 -8.01 -9.14
#